data_54d7ace91a623a56c3a7adec44715083
#
_entry.id   54d7ace91a623a56c3a7adec44715083
#
_cell.length_a   1.000
_cell.length_b   1.000
_cell.length_c   1.000
_cell.angle_alpha   90.00
_cell.angle_beta   90.00
_cell.angle_gamma   90.00
#
_symmetry.space_group_name_H-M   'P 1'
#
loop_
_entity.id
_entity.type
_entity.pdbx_description
1 polymer ?
#
loop_
_entity_poly.entity_id
_entity_poly.type
_entity_poly.pdbx_seq_one_letter_code
_entity_poly.pdbx_strand_id
1 'polypeptide(L)'
;MGTIYAIANQKGGVGKTTTAVNVAACIAEAGYATLLVDIDPQANATVGLGLEKDREPSIYDVLCGSVTADEALSTTAIANLAILPSHPDLAAANVELPREPGSEPRLREALAPLRDRFAYTLLDCPPSLGPLTVNALVAADRVIVPVQTEYYALEGLAGLLDTLGLIQRELNPRLAVAGMLLTMHDGRTRLARDVEREVREHFPQLVFDTVIPRSVRLGEAPSFGRPVIHHDPHSSGAEAYFELAKEVAARG
;
A
#
# COMPACT_ATOMS: atom_id res chain seq x y z
N MET A 1 1.08 19.88 -3.71
CA MET A 1 0.10 18.80 -3.97
C MET A 1 0.76 17.48 -3.58
N GLY A 2 0.16 16.73 -2.67
CA GLY A 2 0.75 15.48 -2.18
C GLY A 2 0.73 14.36 -3.21
N THR A 3 1.63 13.39 -3.05
CA THR A 3 1.76 12.22 -3.94
C THR A 3 0.99 11.02 -3.36
N ILE A 4 0.20 10.36 -4.19
CA ILE A 4 -0.58 9.16 -3.80
C ILE A 4 0.11 7.91 -4.35
N TYR A 5 0.45 6.98 -3.46
CA TYR A 5 1.06 5.69 -3.79
C TYR A 5 0.06 4.55 -3.53
N ALA A 6 -0.21 3.72 -4.50
CA ALA A 6 -0.89 2.44 -4.28
C ALA A 6 0.13 1.34 -4.00
N ILE A 7 -0.13 0.52 -2.97
CA ILE A 7 0.66 -0.69 -2.68
C ILE A 7 -0.13 -1.87 -3.20
N ALA A 8 0.20 -2.37 -4.39
CA ALA A 8 -0.64 -3.33 -5.10
C ALA A 8 0.15 -4.56 -5.58
N ASN A 9 -0.45 -5.72 -5.40
CA ASN A 9 -0.08 -6.99 -6.02
C ASN A 9 -1.26 -7.96 -5.89
N GLN A 10 -1.56 -8.73 -6.95
CA GLN A 10 -2.63 -9.72 -6.95
C GLN A 10 -2.34 -10.93 -6.04
N LYS A 11 -1.07 -11.21 -5.74
CA LYS A 11 -0.67 -12.30 -4.83
C LYS A 11 -0.92 -11.90 -3.39
N GLY A 12 -1.60 -12.76 -2.63
CA GLY A 12 -1.75 -12.62 -1.18
C GLY A 12 -0.44 -12.88 -0.44
N GLY A 13 -0.25 -12.26 0.72
CA GLY A 13 0.89 -12.54 1.60
C GLY A 13 2.25 -11.99 1.15
N VAL A 14 2.32 -11.14 0.11
CA VAL A 14 3.59 -10.56 -0.37
C VAL A 14 4.07 -9.33 0.43
N GLY A 15 3.38 -8.96 1.50
CA GLY A 15 3.77 -7.84 2.36
C GLY A 15 3.20 -6.48 1.94
N LYS A 16 2.06 -6.41 1.23
CA LYS A 16 1.39 -5.14 0.87
C LYS A 16 1.09 -4.29 2.10
N THR A 17 0.26 -4.80 2.99
CA THR A 17 -0.13 -4.12 4.24
C THR A 17 1.07 -3.77 5.11
N THR A 18 2.02 -4.71 5.26
CA THR A 18 3.25 -4.45 6.01
C THR A 18 4.03 -3.29 5.41
N THR A 19 4.11 -3.22 4.08
CA THR A 19 4.78 -2.13 3.37
C THR A 19 4.02 -0.82 3.54
N ALA A 20 2.70 -0.81 3.34
CA ALA A 20 1.88 0.38 3.47
C ALA A 20 1.98 1.01 4.87
N VAL A 21 1.81 0.20 5.91
CA VAL A 21 1.88 0.64 7.32
C VAL A 21 3.27 1.17 7.67
N ASN A 22 4.33 0.43 7.33
CA ASN A 22 5.67 0.80 7.78
C ASN A 22 6.27 1.96 6.97
N VAL A 23 6.02 2.05 5.66
CA VAL A 23 6.43 3.22 4.85
C VAL A 23 5.70 4.47 5.31
N ALA A 24 4.37 4.39 5.53
CA ALA A 24 3.60 5.52 6.04
C ALA A 24 4.12 6.00 7.40
N ALA A 25 4.41 5.08 8.32
CA ALA A 25 4.96 5.40 9.63
C ALA A 25 6.36 6.03 9.55
N CYS A 26 7.27 5.49 8.71
CA CYS A 26 8.61 6.06 8.53
C CYS A 26 8.57 7.49 7.94
N ILE A 27 7.68 7.74 6.97
CA ILE A 27 7.52 9.06 6.36
C ILE A 27 6.94 10.06 7.39
N ALA A 28 5.96 9.64 8.19
CA ALA A 28 5.37 10.46 9.24
C ALA A 28 6.39 10.80 10.34
N GLU A 29 7.23 9.85 10.77
CA GLU A 29 8.33 10.08 11.71
C GLU A 29 9.40 11.04 11.16
N ALA A 30 9.58 11.09 9.84
CA ALA A 30 10.42 12.09 9.20
C ALA A 30 9.78 13.50 9.16
N GLY A 31 8.59 13.68 9.74
CA GLY A 31 7.90 14.96 9.89
C GLY A 31 6.94 15.33 8.75
N TYR A 32 6.69 14.43 7.81
CA TYR A 32 5.76 14.70 6.71
C TYR A 32 4.33 14.26 7.05
N ALA A 33 3.37 15.17 6.85
CA ALA A 33 1.95 14.82 6.98
C ALA A 33 1.60 13.67 6.01
N THR A 34 1.19 12.54 6.56
CA THR A 34 0.99 11.29 5.84
C THR A 34 -0.40 10.73 6.11
N LEU A 35 -1.05 10.25 5.05
CA LEU A 35 -2.33 9.56 5.12
C LEU A 35 -2.14 8.09 4.70
N LEU A 36 -2.61 7.16 5.51
CA LEU A 36 -2.81 5.77 5.12
C LEU A 36 -4.29 5.55 4.82
N VAL A 37 -4.62 4.94 3.70
CA VAL A 37 -5.98 4.54 3.33
C VAL A 37 -6.01 3.02 3.23
N ASP A 38 -6.75 2.38 4.12
CA ASP A 38 -6.92 0.93 4.13
C ASP A 38 -8.14 0.57 3.28
N ILE A 39 -7.91 0.04 2.07
CA ILE A 39 -8.98 -0.38 1.16
C ILE A 39 -9.08 -1.90 1.02
N ASP A 40 -8.46 -2.65 1.95
CA ASP A 40 -8.69 -4.09 2.07
C ASP A 40 -9.82 -4.37 3.08
N PRO A 41 -10.90 -5.09 2.69
CA PRO A 41 -11.96 -5.48 3.62
C PRO A 41 -11.49 -6.28 4.84
N GLN A 42 -10.28 -6.83 4.80
CA GLN A 42 -9.66 -7.48 5.96
C GLN A 42 -9.26 -6.50 7.06
N ALA A 43 -9.15 -5.19 6.77
CA ALA A 43 -8.79 -4.11 7.70
C ALA A 43 -7.45 -4.34 8.44
N ASN A 44 -6.50 -4.99 7.77
CA ASN A 44 -5.22 -5.34 8.40
C ASN A 44 -4.32 -4.12 8.65
N ALA A 45 -4.37 -3.08 7.81
CA ALA A 45 -3.63 -1.85 8.06
C ALA A 45 -4.26 -1.05 9.20
N THR A 46 -5.58 -1.04 9.28
CA THR A 46 -6.35 -0.43 10.38
C THR A 46 -5.96 -1.02 11.73
N VAL A 47 -6.03 -2.35 11.85
CA VAL A 47 -5.64 -3.09 13.06
C VAL A 47 -4.14 -2.94 13.34
N GLY A 48 -3.31 -2.95 12.29
CA GLY A 48 -1.85 -2.78 12.40
C GLY A 48 -1.40 -1.42 12.95
N LEU A 49 -2.30 -0.42 12.95
CA LEU A 49 -2.09 0.88 13.60
C LEU A 49 -2.87 1.03 14.92
N GLY A 50 -3.42 -0.06 15.46
CA GLY A 50 -4.07 -0.10 16.77
C GLY A 50 -5.52 0.38 16.80
N LEU A 51 -6.18 0.48 15.64
CA LEU A 51 -7.60 0.82 15.57
C LEU A 51 -8.46 -0.46 15.53
N GLU A 52 -9.72 -0.32 15.91
CA GLU A 52 -10.70 -1.39 15.83
C GLU A 52 -11.11 -1.66 14.38
N LYS A 53 -11.34 -2.95 14.07
CA LYS A 53 -11.65 -3.42 12.70
C LYS A 53 -13.04 -2.96 12.20
N ASP A 54 -13.97 -2.72 13.12
CA ASP A 54 -15.36 -2.32 12.89
C ASP A 54 -15.60 -0.83 13.17
N ARG A 55 -14.53 -0.03 13.03
CA ARG A 55 -14.60 1.41 13.25
C ARG A 55 -15.39 2.11 12.16
N GLU A 56 -16.32 2.97 12.58
CA GLU A 56 -17.11 3.85 11.72
C GLU A 56 -16.89 5.34 12.10
N PRO A 57 -17.01 6.26 11.14
CA PRO A 57 -17.14 6.02 9.71
C PRO A 57 -15.84 5.48 9.09
N SER A 58 -15.95 4.76 7.96
CA SER A 58 -14.87 4.04 7.29
C SER A 58 -14.74 4.44 5.82
N ILE A 59 -13.76 3.88 5.12
CA ILE A 59 -13.61 4.06 3.67
C ILE A 59 -14.80 3.49 2.87
N TYR A 60 -15.54 2.52 3.42
CA TYR A 60 -16.77 2.02 2.81
C TYR A 60 -17.82 3.12 2.72
N ASP A 61 -18.07 3.84 3.81
CA ASP A 61 -19.02 4.95 3.88
C ASP A 61 -18.66 6.08 2.91
N VAL A 62 -17.34 6.34 2.77
CA VAL A 62 -16.81 7.30 1.80
C VAL A 62 -17.09 6.87 0.36
N LEU A 63 -16.83 5.60 0.02
CA LEU A 63 -17.08 5.07 -1.33
C LEU A 63 -18.57 4.97 -1.66
N CYS A 64 -19.44 4.77 -0.67
CA CYS A 64 -20.89 4.84 -0.81
C CYS A 64 -21.43 6.28 -0.92
N GLY A 65 -20.60 7.29 -0.60
CA GLY A 65 -20.99 8.70 -0.61
C GLY A 65 -21.85 9.13 0.58
N SER A 66 -21.90 8.34 1.65
CA SER A 66 -22.66 8.66 2.87
C SER A 66 -21.94 9.67 3.77
N VAL A 67 -20.59 9.69 3.70
CA VAL A 67 -19.74 10.66 4.40
C VAL A 67 -18.60 11.12 3.50
N THR A 68 -18.00 12.25 3.83
CA THR A 68 -16.79 12.73 3.17
C THR A 68 -15.54 12.00 3.70
N ALA A 69 -14.46 12.00 2.93
CA ALA A 69 -13.20 11.44 3.39
C ALA A 69 -12.64 12.16 4.63
N ASP A 70 -12.93 13.47 4.80
CA ASP A 70 -12.52 14.23 5.98
C ASP A 70 -13.24 13.79 7.26
N GLU A 71 -14.53 13.48 7.16
CA GLU A 71 -15.32 12.98 8.29
C GLU A 71 -14.90 11.57 8.73
N ALA A 72 -14.39 10.76 7.80
CA ALA A 72 -13.92 9.40 8.09
C ALA A 72 -12.45 9.33 8.55
N LEU A 73 -11.71 10.45 8.54
CA LEU A 73 -10.33 10.50 9.02
C LEU A 73 -10.23 10.11 10.50
N SER A 74 -9.29 9.25 10.79
CA SER A 74 -8.93 8.86 12.16
C SER A 74 -7.48 9.20 12.45
N THR A 75 -7.22 9.70 13.67
CA THR A 75 -5.85 9.89 14.16
C THR A 75 -5.26 8.55 14.59
N THR A 76 -3.94 8.43 14.46
CA THR A 76 -3.17 7.29 14.99
C THR A 76 -2.35 7.71 16.20
N ALA A 77 -1.70 6.75 16.85
CA ALA A 77 -0.73 7.04 17.91
C ALA A 77 0.59 7.64 17.38
N ILE A 78 0.77 7.71 16.06
CA ILE A 78 1.99 8.20 15.40
C ILE A 78 1.74 9.64 14.98
N ALA A 79 2.63 10.54 15.40
CA ALA A 79 2.57 11.93 14.97
C ALA A 79 2.62 12.04 13.44
N ASN A 80 1.87 12.99 12.86
CA ASN A 80 1.79 13.25 11.43
C ASN A 80 1.20 12.09 10.58
N LEU A 81 0.71 10.99 11.19
CA LEU A 81 0.04 9.90 10.49
C LEU A 81 -1.45 9.87 10.81
N ALA A 82 -2.27 10.09 9.80
CA ALA A 82 -3.72 9.84 9.85
C ALA A 82 -4.05 8.57 9.05
N ILE A 83 -5.23 7.99 9.30
CA ILE A 83 -5.75 6.85 8.54
C ILE A 83 -7.21 7.08 8.15
N LEU A 84 -7.58 6.65 6.93
CA LEU A 84 -8.94 6.30 6.55
C LEU A 84 -9.09 4.80 6.80
N PRO A 85 -9.81 4.39 7.86
CA PRO A 85 -9.89 2.99 8.26
C PRO A 85 -10.75 2.18 7.31
N SER A 86 -10.44 0.90 7.18
CA SER A 86 -11.30 -0.08 6.51
C SER A 86 -12.39 -0.61 7.44
N HIS A 87 -13.39 -1.27 6.85
CA HIS A 87 -14.47 -1.98 7.55
C HIS A 87 -14.78 -3.28 6.81
N PRO A 88 -15.23 -4.36 7.47
CA PRO A 88 -15.61 -5.61 6.79
C PRO A 88 -16.68 -5.43 5.70
N ASP A 89 -17.59 -4.47 5.87
CA ASP A 89 -18.64 -4.15 4.89
C ASP A 89 -18.08 -3.62 3.57
N LEU A 90 -16.83 -3.17 3.54
CA LEU A 90 -16.13 -2.80 2.30
C LEU A 90 -16.10 -3.98 1.28
N ALA A 91 -16.28 -5.22 1.73
CA ALA A 91 -16.42 -6.36 0.85
C ALA A 91 -17.62 -6.22 -0.12
N ALA A 92 -18.70 -5.54 0.30
CA ALA A 92 -19.87 -5.27 -0.53
C ALA A 92 -19.53 -4.36 -1.71
N ALA A 93 -18.61 -3.42 -1.56
CA ALA A 93 -18.20 -2.51 -2.61
C ALA A 93 -17.64 -3.23 -3.86
N ASN A 94 -17.09 -4.45 -3.73
CA ASN A 94 -16.69 -5.26 -4.88
C ASN A 94 -17.87 -5.67 -5.80
N VAL A 95 -19.09 -5.67 -5.26
CA VAL A 95 -20.31 -6.02 -6.01
C VAL A 95 -21.09 -4.76 -6.39
N GLU A 96 -21.05 -3.75 -5.55
CA GLU A 96 -21.81 -2.49 -5.70
C GLU A 96 -21.17 -1.57 -6.74
N LEU A 97 -19.86 -1.31 -6.62
CA LEU A 97 -19.14 -0.41 -7.54
C LEU A 97 -19.31 -0.78 -9.03
N PRO A 98 -19.18 -2.05 -9.45
CA PRO A 98 -19.36 -2.39 -10.87
C PRO A 98 -20.77 -2.19 -11.41
N ARG A 99 -21.77 -2.09 -10.53
CA ARG A 99 -23.17 -1.84 -10.92
C ARG A 99 -23.45 -0.37 -11.21
N GLU A 100 -22.53 0.50 -10.81
CA GLU A 100 -22.66 1.94 -10.96
C GLU A 100 -21.68 2.43 -12.04
N PRO A 101 -22.16 2.80 -13.24
CA PRO A 101 -21.31 3.32 -14.30
C PRO A 101 -20.50 4.53 -13.83
N GLY A 102 -19.18 4.51 -14.09
CA GLY A 102 -18.29 5.61 -13.72
C GLY A 102 -17.89 5.60 -12.25
N SER A 103 -17.95 4.45 -11.58
CA SER A 103 -17.52 4.28 -10.18
C SER A 103 -16.00 4.18 -10.00
N GLU A 104 -15.22 4.00 -11.07
CA GLU A 104 -13.76 3.84 -11.01
C GLU A 104 -13.01 5.05 -10.41
N PRO A 105 -13.43 6.31 -10.62
CA PRO A 105 -12.76 7.47 -10.04
C PRO A 105 -13.23 7.85 -8.62
N ARG A 106 -14.16 7.14 -7.99
CA ARG A 106 -14.73 7.53 -6.69
C ARG A 106 -13.70 7.78 -5.61
N LEU A 107 -12.72 6.90 -5.45
CA LEU A 107 -11.67 7.09 -4.47
C LEU A 107 -10.82 8.33 -4.80
N ARG A 108 -10.51 8.57 -6.09
CA ARG A 108 -9.79 9.76 -6.53
C ARG A 108 -10.54 11.05 -6.18
N GLU A 109 -11.84 11.07 -6.43
CA GLU A 109 -12.70 12.21 -6.15
C GLU A 109 -12.83 12.45 -4.64
N ALA A 110 -13.01 11.39 -3.86
CA ALA A 110 -13.08 11.46 -2.41
C ALA A 110 -11.78 11.96 -1.76
N LEU A 111 -10.61 11.59 -2.32
CA LEU A 111 -9.30 12.01 -1.80
C LEU A 111 -8.86 13.38 -2.32
N ALA A 112 -9.49 13.94 -3.35
CA ALA A 112 -9.08 15.21 -3.95
C ALA A 112 -9.01 16.38 -2.94
N PRO A 113 -9.96 16.57 -2.01
CA PRO A 113 -9.88 17.63 -0.99
C PRO A 113 -8.73 17.47 0.01
N LEU A 114 -8.23 16.24 0.19
CA LEU A 114 -7.17 15.92 1.16
C LEU A 114 -5.75 16.05 0.58
N ARG A 115 -5.60 16.14 -0.75
CA ARG A 115 -4.28 16.12 -1.41
C ARG A 115 -3.32 17.24 -0.99
N ASP A 116 -3.82 18.39 -0.60
CA ASP A 116 -2.98 19.51 -0.15
C ASP A 116 -2.68 19.46 1.35
N ARG A 117 -3.38 18.60 2.10
CA ARG A 117 -3.18 18.41 3.55
C ARG A 117 -2.10 17.38 3.86
N PHE A 118 -1.92 16.39 2.99
CA PHE A 118 -0.97 15.32 3.18
C PHE A 118 0.11 15.35 2.09
N ALA A 119 1.37 15.34 2.50
CA ALA A 119 2.49 15.26 1.57
C ALA A 119 2.54 13.90 0.87
N TYR A 120 2.16 12.84 1.59
CA TYR A 120 2.12 11.47 1.11
C TYR A 120 0.80 10.79 1.49
N THR A 121 0.23 10.05 0.54
CA THR A 121 -0.91 9.17 0.78
C THR A 121 -0.56 7.77 0.32
N LEU A 122 -0.70 6.76 1.18
CA LEU A 122 -0.45 5.36 0.89
C LEU A 122 -1.80 4.62 0.85
N LEU A 123 -2.08 3.88 -0.23
CA LEU A 123 -3.30 3.07 -0.37
C LEU A 123 -2.92 1.60 -0.19
N ASP A 124 -3.39 0.94 0.88
CA ASP A 124 -3.20 -0.50 1.09
C ASP A 124 -4.27 -1.28 0.33
N CYS A 125 -3.86 -1.96 -0.75
CA CYS A 125 -4.76 -2.64 -1.66
C CYS A 125 -5.00 -4.09 -1.27
N PRO A 126 -6.23 -4.63 -1.48
CA PRO A 126 -6.53 -6.05 -1.29
C PRO A 126 -5.74 -6.94 -2.26
N PRO A 127 -5.64 -8.27 -1.98
CA PRO A 127 -4.92 -9.22 -2.82
C PRO A 127 -5.72 -9.65 -4.05
N SER A 128 -6.25 -8.68 -4.79
CA SER A 128 -7.02 -8.91 -6.03
C SER A 128 -6.91 -7.70 -6.93
N LEU A 129 -7.12 -7.86 -8.22
CA LEU A 129 -7.25 -6.76 -9.18
C LEU A 129 -8.74 -6.42 -9.43
N GLY A 130 -9.54 -6.49 -8.38
CA GLY A 130 -10.96 -6.18 -8.40
C GLY A 130 -11.27 -4.67 -8.34
N PRO A 131 -12.56 -4.31 -8.24
CA PRO A 131 -13.03 -2.92 -8.27
C PRO A 131 -12.38 -1.99 -7.26
N LEU A 132 -12.09 -2.46 -6.05
CA LEU A 132 -11.38 -1.68 -5.03
C LEU A 132 -9.96 -1.34 -5.47
N THR A 133 -9.22 -2.32 -6.00
CA THR A 133 -7.86 -2.09 -6.50
C THR A 133 -7.86 -1.18 -7.73
N VAL A 134 -8.84 -1.31 -8.62
CA VAL A 134 -9.02 -0.39 -9.76
C VAL A 134 -9.21 1.04 -9.26
N ASN A 135 -10.11 1.27 -8.29
CA ASN A 135 -10.31 2.58 -7.68
C ASN A 135 -9.00 3.16 -7.08
N ALA A 136 -8.21 2.32 -6.38
CA ALA A 136 -6.92 2.73 -5.86
C ALA A 136 -5.95 3.16 -6.97
N LEU A 137 -5.83 2.35 -8.02
CA LEU A 137 -4.91 2.63 -9.14
C LEU A 137 -5.36 3.85 -9.95
N VAL A 138 -6.67 4.12 -10.04
CA VAL A 138 -7.21 5.34 -10.64
C VAL A 138 -6.91 6.57 -9.79
N ALA A 139 -6.91 6.44 -8.46
CA ALA A 139 -6.59 7.53 -7.54
C ALA A 139 -5.08 7.80 -7.40
N ALA A 140 -4.24 6.79 -7.62
CA ALA A 140 -2.81 6.86 -7.39
C ALA A 140 -2.06 7.63 -8.48
N ASP A 141 -0.97 8.29 -8.08
CA ASP A 141 0.04 8.83 -8.99
C ASP A 141 1.09 7.75 -9.31
N ARG A 142 1.39 6.89 -8.33
CA ARG A 142 2.44 5.89 -8.41
C ARG A 142 2.03 4.56 -7.76
N VAL A 143 2.64 3.47 -8.22
CA VAL A 143 2.44 2.13 -7.65
C VAL A 143 3.76 1.58 -7.12
N ILE A 144 3.75 1.10 -5.88
CA ILE A 144 4.79 0.24 -5.31
C ILE A 144 4.30 -1.20 -5.42
N VAL A 145 5.11 -2.08 -5.97
CA VAL A 145 4.78 -3.49 -6.19
C VAL A 145 5.64 -4.37 -5.27
N PRO A 146 5.13 -4.81 -4.11
CA PRO A 146 5.83 -5.79 -3.28
C PRO A 146 5.89 -7.14 -3.98
N VAL A 147 7.09 -7.71 -4.05
CA VAL A 147 7.41 -8.98 -4.74
C VAL A 147 8.13 -9.90 -3.77
N GLN A 148 7.49 -10.99 -3.37
CA GLN A 148 8.12 -11.98 -2.53
C GLN A 148 9.17 -12.76 -3.33
N THR A 149 10.38 -12.96 -2.76
CA THR A 149 11.50 -13.67 -3.42
C THR A 149 11.30 -15.19 -3.42
N GLU A 150 10.25 -15.66 -4.15
CA GLU A 150 9.85 -17.05 -4.31
C GLU A 150 9.71 -17.41 -5.80
N TYR A 151 9.67 -18.72 -6.11
CA TYR A 151 9.74 -19.27 -7.47
C TYR A 151 8.76 -18.66 -8.49
N TYR A 152 7.52 -18.34 -8.08
CA TYR A 152 6.50 -17.77 -8.98
C TYR A 152 6.47 -16.22 -8.99
N ALA A 153 7.54 -15.56 -8.56
CA ALA A 153 7.56 -14.10 -8.46
C ALA A 153 7.35 -13.40 -9.81
N LEU A 154 8.03 -13.86 -10.86
CA LEU A 154 7.97 -13.23 -12.20
C LEU A 154 6.66 -13.50 -12.94
N GLU A 155 6.08 -14.69 -12.79
CA GLU A 155 4.81 -15.02 -13.45
C GLU A 155 3.67 -14.10 -13.01
N GLY A 156 3.58 -13.82 -11.69
CA GLY A 156 2.60 -12.88 -11.16
C GLY A 156 2.82 -11.42 -11.55
N LEU A 157 4.08 -11.03 -11.83
CA LEU A 157 4.42 -9.66 -12.22
C LEU A 157 3.94 -9.31 -13.63
N ALA A 158 4.03 -10.22 -14.59
CA ALA A 158 3.60 -9.96 -15.97
C ALA A 158 2.11 -9.58 -16.02
N GLY A 159 1.24 -10.37 -15.40
CA GLY A 159 -0.20 -10.09 -15.37
C GLY A 159 -0.55 -8.78 -14.63
N LEU A 160 0.20 -8.44 -13.59
CA LEU A 160 0.03 -7.15 -12.89
C LEU A 160 0.44 -5.98 -13.81
N LEU A 161 1.58 -6.07 -14.48
CA LEU A 161 2.04 -5.01 -15.39
C LEU A 161 1.11 -4.81 -16.57
N ASP A 162 0.53 -5.88 -17.13
CA ASP A 162 -0.50 -5.79 -18.17
C ASP A 162 -1.74 -5.03 -17.68
N THR A 163 -2.18 -5.32 -16.45
CA THR A 163 -3.31 -4.62 -15.82
C THR A 163 -2.98 -3.15 -15.56
N LEU A 164 -1.80 -2.83 -15.05
CA LEU A 164 -1.35 -1.44 -14.87
C LEU A 164 -1.31 -0.70 -16.20
N GLY A 165 -0.81 -1.35 -17.27
CA GLY A 165 -0.80 -0.79 -18.61
C GLY A 165 -2.22 -0.51 -19.16
N LEU A 166 -3.20 -1.35 -18.85
CA LEU A 166 -4.59 -1.11 -19.20
C LEU A 166 -5.16 0.10 -18.45
N ILE A 167 -4.94 0.18 -17.14
CA ILE A 167 -5.40 1.31 -16.32
C ILE A 167 -4.74 2.61 -16.77
N GLN A 168 -3.45 2.60 -17.11
CA GLN A 168 -2.77 3.78 -17.67
C GLN A 168 -3.43 4.27 -18.96
N ARG A 169 -3.77 3.36 -19.87
CA ARG A 169 -4.35 3.77 -21.16
C ARG A 169 -5.79 4.28 -21.04
N GLU A 170 -6.60 3.64 -20.20
CA GLU A 170 -8.05 3.83 -20.24
C GLU A 170 -8.56 4.76 -19.10
N LEU A 171 -7.91 4.75 -17.92
CA LEU A 171 -8.50 5.35 -16.71
C LEU A 171 -7.57 6.39 -16.04
N ASN A 172 -6.26 6.15 -16.01
CA ASN A 172 -5.30 7.02 -15.34
C ASN A 172 -3.97 7.14 -16.10
N PRO A 173 -3.88 8.00 -17.13
CA PRO A 173 -2.66 8.14 -17.93
C PRO A 173 -1.42 8.63 -17.15
N ARG A 174 -1.59 9.14 -15.93
CA ARG A 174 -0.49 9.63 -15.10
C ARG A 174 0.09 8.56 -14.18
N LEU A 175 -0.59 7.42 -14.03
CA LEU A 175 -0.13 6.34 -13.16
C LEU A 175 1.26 5.87 -13.61
N ALA A 176 2.21 5.81 -12.69
CA ALA A 176 3.55 5.29 -12.95
C ALA A 176 3.94 4.21 -11.94
N VAL A 177 4.79 3.27 -12.33
CA VAL A 177 5.38 2.32 -11.37
C VAL A 177 6.53 3.03 -10.67
N ALA A 178 6.40 3.26 -9.35
CA ALA A 178 7.46 3.80 -8.50
C ALA A 178 8.60 2.81 -8.32
N GLY A 179 8.24 1.53 -8.15
CA GLY A 179 9.22 0.46 -8.07
C GLY A 179 8.64 -0.87 -7.62
N MET A 180 9.44 -1.91 -7.83
CA MET A 180 9.22 -3.28 -7.33
C MET A 180 10.04 -3.46 -6.07
N LEU A 181 9.38 -3.81 -4.96
CA LEU A 181 10.00 -4.03 -3.67
C LEU A 181 10.17 -5.52 -3.41
N LEU A 182 11.40 -5.98 -3.35
CA LEU A 182 11.69 -7.35 -2.96
C LEU A 182 11.43 -7.53 -1.46
N THR A 183 10.57 -8.49 -1.11
CA THR A 183 10.11 -8.73 0.26
C THR A 183 10.40 -10.14 0.72
N MET A 184 10.41 -10.32 2.06
CA MET A 184 10.65 -11.61 2.72
C MET A 184 11.93 -12.30 2.22
N HIS A 185 12.92 -11.50 1.87
CA HIS A 185 14.17 -11.97 1.32
C HIS A 185 15.00 -12.68 2.40
N ASP A 186 15.37 -13.93 2.13
CA ASP A 186 16.34 -14.67 2.94
C ASP A 186 17.61 -14.90 2.12
N GLY A 187 18.58 -13.99 2.25
CA GLY A 187 19.85 -14.05 1.51
C GLY A 187 20.70 -15.29 1.77
N ARG A 188 20.35 -16.14 2.76
CA ARG A 188 21.02 -17.44 3.00
C ARG A 188 20.57 -18.48 1.98
N THR A 189 19.38 -18.34 1.40
CA THR A 189 18.84 -19.30 0.43
C THR A 189 19.30 -18.96 -0.99
N ARG A 190 19.64 -20.00 -1.76
CA ARG A 190 19.98 -19.83 -3.18
C ARG A 190 18.78 -19.29 -3.97
N LEU A 191 17.59 -19.79 -3.67
CA LEU A 191 16.36 -19.39 -4.35
C LEU A 191 16.13 -17.88 -4.28
N ALA A 192 16.19 -17.28 -3.07
CA ALA A 192 15.95 -15.86 -2.92
C ALA A 192 16.96 -15.00 -3.71
N ARG A 193 18.26 -15.40 -3.69
CA ARG A 193 19.29 -14.71 -4.47
C ARG A 193 19.09 -14.84 -5.99
N ASP A 194 18.67 -16.03 -6.46
CA ASP A 194 18.43 -16.26 -7.88
C ASP A 194 17.21 -15.44 -8.35
N VAL A 195 16.11 -15.42 -7.56
CA VAL A 195 14.92 -14.61 -7.87
C VAL A 195 15.24 -13.10 -7.84
N GLU A 196 15.99 -12.63 -6.84
CA GLU A 196 16.43 -11.22 -6.78
C GLU A 196 17.20 -10.84 -8.05
N ARG A 197 18.20 -11.64 -8.44
CA ARG A 197 18.99 -11.41 -9.65
C ARG A 197 18.10 -11.35 -10.89
N GLU A 198 17.21 -12.31 -11.05
CA GLU A 198 16.32 -12.42 -12.20
C GLU A 198 15.35 -11.22 -12.29
N VAL A 199 14.76 -10.77 -11.18
CA VAL A 199 13.90 -9.59 -11.14
C VAL A 199 14.70 -8.33 -11.50
N ARG A 200 15.91 -8.16 -10.96
CA ARG A 200 16.79 -7.01 -11.29
C ARG A 200 17.26 -7.01 -12.74
N GLU A 201 17.53 -8.19 -13.32
CA GLU A 201 17.91 -8.32 -14.74
C GLU A 201 16.76 -7.96 -15.68
N HIS A 202 15.53 -8.37 -15.36
CA HIS A 202 14.35 -8.06 -16.18
C HIS A 202 13.83 -6.63 -16.01
N PHE A 203 13.99 -6.03 -14.82
CA PHE A 203 13.46 -4.72 -14.47
C PHE A 203 14.51 -3.81 -13.82
N PRO A 204 15.66 -3.56 -14.46
CA PRO A 204 16.84 -2.95 -13.81
C PRO A 204 16.59 -1.55 -13.23
N GLN A 205 15.64 -0.79 -13.80
CA GLN A 205 15.33 0.57 -13.34
C GLN A 205 14.10 0.64 -12.40
N LEU A 206 13.36 -0.45 -12.29
CA LEU A 206 12.12 -0.49 -11.53
C LEU A 206 12.26 -1.16 -10.17
N VAL A 207 13.35 -1.87 -9.89
CA VAL A 207 13.55 -2.51 -8.59
C VAL A 207 14.12 -1.50 -7.60
N PHE A 208 13.56 -1.44 -6.40
CA PHE A 208 14.16 -0.68 -5.30
C PHE A 208 15.52 -1.28 -4.93
N ASP A 209 16.47 -0.44 -4.55
CA ASP A 209 17.76 -0.91 -4.02
C ASP A 209 17.54 -1.60 -2.68
N THR A 210 16.63 -1.05 -1.89
CA THR A 210 16.21 -1.62 -0.60
C THR A 210 15.47 -2.95 -0.79
N VAL A 211 15.85 -3.92 0.03
CA VAL A 211 15.23 -5.26 0.11
C VAL A 211 14.70 -5.48 1.53
N ILE A 212 13.45 -5.91 1.67
CA ILE A 212 12.85 -6.20 2.97
C ILE A 212 13.18 -7.64 3.37
N PRO A 213 13.95 -7.85 4.46
CA PRO A 213 14.33 -9.18 4.90
C PRO A 213 13.14 -9.96 5.47
N ARG A 214 13.21 -11.28 5.44
CA ARG A 214 12.31 -12.12 6.24
C ARG A 214 12.60 -11.88 7.72
N SER A 215 11.64 -11.31 8.45
CA SER A 215 11.78 -10.92 9.85
C SER A 215 10.54 -11.32 10.66
N VAL A 216 10.77 -11.99 11.77
CA VAL A 216 9.70 -12.34 12.74
C VAL A 216 9.09 -11.07 13.33
N ARG A 217 9.89 -10.02 13.56
CA ARG A 217 9.44 -8.74 14.12
C ARG A 217 8.40 -8.04 13.25
N LEU A 218 8.54 -8.14 11.90
CA LEU A 218 7.54 -7.64 10.95
C LEU A 218 6.21 -8.40 11.05
N GLY A 219 6.25 -9.69 11.36
CA GLY A 219 5.05 -10.50 11.57
C GLY A 219 4.38 -10.27 12.92
N GLU A 220 5.16 -9.97 13.96
CA GLU A 220 4.65 -9.74 15.32
C GLU A 220 4.05 -8.34 15.51
N ALA A 221 4.66 -7.31 14.92
CA ALA A 221 4.30 -5.91 15.13
C ALA A 221 2.79 -5.61 14.98
N PRO A 222 2.06 -6.13 13.97
CA PRO A 222 0.62 -5.90 13.84
C PRO A 222 -0.21 -6.43 15.02
N SER A 223 0.21 -7.51 15.69
CA SER A 223 -0.50 -8.04 16.87
C SER A 223 -0.43 -7.11 18.09
N PHE A 224 0.48 -6.14 18.06
CA PHE A 224 0.61 -5.08 19.06
C PHE A 224 0.00 -3.75 18.58
N GLY A 225 -0.64 -3.72 17.41
CA GLY A 225 -1.22 -2.50 16.82
C GLY A 225 -0.17 -1.42 16.55
N ARG A 226 1.05 -1.80 16.17
CA ARG A 226 2.19 -0.87 15.96
C ARG A 226 2.99 -1.24 14.72
N PRO A 227 3.53 -0.24 13.97
CA PRO A 227 4.52 -0.50 12.93
C PRO A 227 5.82 -1.03 13.55
N VAL A 228 6.64 -1.71 12.76
CA VAL A 228 7.88 -2.33 13.25
C VAL A 228 8.85 -1.32 13.85
N ILE A 229 8.87 -0.08 13.34
CA ILE A 229 9.72 1.00 13.86
C ILE A 229 9.41 1.40 15.29
N HIS A 230 8.17 1.15 15.76
CA HIS A 230 7.75 1.37 17.16
C HIS A 230 7.71 0.05 17.96
N HIS A 231 7.69 -1.10 17.30
CA HIS A 231 7.69 -2.41 17.95
C HIS A 231 9.12 -2.86 18.29
N ASP A 232 10.01 -2.80 17.30
CA ASP A 232 11.44 -3.13 17.45
C ASP A 232 12.28 -2.25 16.51
N PRO A 233 12.61 -1.00 16.94
CA PRO A 233 13.28 0.00 16.10
C PRO A 233 14.68 -0.40 15.61
N HIS A 234 15.33 -1.36 16.27
CA HIS A 234 16.67 -1.84 15.92
C HIS A 234 16.66 -3.14 15.12
N SER A 235 15.47 -3.63 14.73
CA SER A 235 15.38 -4.81 13.89
C SER A 235 15.77 -4.51 12.45
N SER A 236 16.31 -5.50 11.75
CA SER A 236 16.61 -5.39 10.32
C SER A 236 15.40 -5.01 9.45
N GLY A 237 14.18 -5.35 9.91
CA GLY A 237 12.94 -4.95 9.26
C GLY A 237 12.67 -3.45 9.40
N ALA A 238 12.90 -2.88 10.59
CA ALA A 238 12.75 -1.45 10.84
C ALA A 238 13.77 -0.64 10.02
N GLU A 239 15.04 -1.02 10.06
CA GLU A 239 16.10 -0.39 9.28
C GLU A 239 15.77 -0.40 7.78
N ALA A 240 15.34 -1.55 7.23
CA ALA A 240 14.99 -1.68 5.83
C ALA A 240 13.81 -0.77 5.44
N TYR A 241 12.78 -0.62 6.28
CA TYR A 241 11.67 0.29 5.97
C TYR A 241 12.05 1.77 6.08
N PHE A 242 12.99 2.16 6.95
CA PHE A 242 13.54 3.51 6.95
C PHE A 242 14.30 3.81 5.65
N GLU A 243 15.12 2.89 5.16
CA GLU A 243 15.83 3.06 3.88
C GLU A 243 14.86 3.09 2.70
N LEU A 244 13.85 2.22 2.70
CA LEU A 244 12.80 2.24 1.67
C LEU A 244 12.04 3.58 1.65
N ALA A 245 11.69 4.12 2.81
CA ALA A 245 10.98 5.41 2.88
C ALA A 245 11.82 6.55 2.28
N LYS A 246 13.13 6.58 2.50
CA LYS A 246 14.05 7.53 1.86
C LYS A 246 14.07 7.35 0.34
N GLU A 247 14.14 6.10 -0.12
CA GLU A 247 14.16 5.78 -1.55
C GLU A 247 12.83 6.14 -2.24
N VAL A 248 11.69 5.89 -1.59
CA VAL A 248 10.36 6.31 -2.06
C VAL A 248 10.29 7.84 -2.19
N ALA A 249 10.77 8.58 -1.19
CA ALA A 249 10.80 10.04 -1.23
C ALA A 249 11.70 10.58 -2.36
N ALA A 250 12.82 9.91 -2.64
CA ALA A 250 13.74 10.31 -3.71
C ALA A 250 13.20 10.04 -5.13
N ARG A 251 12.28 9.08 -5.27
CA ARG A 251 11.63 8.72 -6.55
C ARG A 251 10.28 9.44 -6.78
N GLY A 252 9.84 10.24 -5.81
CA GLY A 252 8.56 10.95 -5.76
C GLY A 252 8.40 12.17 -6.69
#